data_2848079ead2a814a503c872304cf9c2a
#
_entry.id   2848079ead2a814a503c872304cf9c2a
#
_cell.length_a   1.000
_cell.length_b   1.000
_cell.length_c   1.000
_cell.angle_alpha   90.00
_cell.angle_beta   90.00
_cell.angle_gamma   90.00
#
_symmetry.space_group_name_H-M   'P 1'
#
loop_
_entity.id
_entity.type
_entity.pdbx_description
1 polymer ?
#
loop_
_entity_poly.entity_id
_entity_poly.type
_entity_poly.pdbx_seq_one_letter_code
_entity_poly.pdbx_strand_id
1 'polypeptide(L)'
;MTLKDNYGRPVLNLRVSVTQRCNLRCSYCHREGQELPVEGKVIEMTPDEIARLVRIAVNLEIRNVKLTGGEPLVREDITEIVSKIGEISGVKDFSMTTNGTLLAKYAEELHEAGLKRVNVNIPTLRVDVYSKLTGGSLDNVLNGIGEAVRVGLYPVKLNMLVLRGVNDGEVEDMIRFAAETGAILQLIELEPINLPDDYYRRYHRTLDDYEVRLKEKALKVETRRFMHNRRVYHLPKAKVEVIHPIENTEFCLHCTRLRITSDGKLKPCLMRNDNLVDVLTPMRNGASDKEIEELFREAVRRREPYFKG
;
A
#
# COMPACT_ATOMS: atom_id res chain seq x y z
N MET A 1 15.74 -14.99 13.28
CA MET A 1 15.36 -15.90 12.15
C MET A 1 14.05 -15.37 11.56
N THR A 2 14.00 -15.10 10.27
CA THR A 2 12.81 -14.54 9.59
C THR A 2 11.59 -15.43 9.77
N LEU A 3 10.46 -14.87 10.18
CA LEU A 3 9.20 -15.61 10.30
C LEU A 3 8.73 -16.11 8.94
N LYS A 4 8.28 -17.35 8.91
CA LYS A 4 7.67 -17.98 7.72
C LYS A 4 6.34 -18.61 8.09
N ASP A 5 5.39 -18.57 7.16
CA ASP A 5 4.13 -19.30 7.31
C ASP A 5 4.27 -20.79 6.90
N ASN A 6 3.16 -21.52 7.01
CA ASN A 6 3.11 -22.95 6.71
C ASN A 6 3.37 -23.29 5.22
N TYR A 7 3.39 -22.29 4.36
CA TYR A 7 3.72 -22.39 2.92
C TYR A 7 5.16 -21.96 2.60
N GLY A 8 5.99 -21.71 3.65
CA GLY A 8 7.38 -21.29 3.51
C GLY A 8 7.57 -19.83 3.09
N ARG A 9 6.50 -19.02 3.02
CA ARG A 9 6.55 -17.61 2.62
C ARG A 9 7.09 -16.75 3.76
N PRO A 10 8.21 -16.03 3.58
CA PRO A 10 8.73 -15.15 4.63
C PRO A 10 7.82 -13.94 4.83
N VAL A 11 7.81 -13.38 6.04
CA VAL A 11 7.21 -12.07 6.32
C VAL A 11 8.32 -11.04 6.39
N LEU A 12 8.36 -10.14 5.42
CA LEU A 12 9.38 -9.10 5.30
C LEU A 12 8.81 -7.68 5.36
N ASN A 13 7.50 -7.55 5.12
CA ASN A 13 6.83 -6.28 4.93
C ASN A 13 5.63 -6.15 5.87
N LEU A 14 5.62 -5.09 6.68
CA LEU A 14 4.50 -4.69 7.52
C LEU A 14 3.76 -3.53 6.85
N ARG A 15 2.45 -3.67 6.65
CA ARG A 15 1.58 -2.55 6.30
C ARG A 15 0.76 -2.16 7.51
N VAL A 16 0.80 -0.90 7.88
CA VAL A 16 0.04 -0.36 9.01
C VAL A 16 -1.00 0.61 8.49
N SER A 17 -2.27 0.25 8.60
CA SER A 17 -3.37 1.18 8.39
C SER A 17 -3.48 2.06 9.63
N VAL A 18 -3.20 3.35 9.48
CA VAL A 18 -3.20 4.27 10.62
C VAL A 18 -4.58 4.86 10.90
N THR A 19 -5.48 4.84 9.91
CA THR A 19 -6.85 5.36 9.99
C THR A 19 -7.72 4.74 8.91
N GLN A 20 -9.05 4.72 9.10
CA GLN A 20 -10.02 4.47 8.03
C GLN A 20 -10.59 5.76 7.43
N ARG A 21 -10.35 6.92 8.07
CA ARG A 21 -10.79 8.21 7.55
C ARG A 21 -10.08 8.56 6.25
N CYS A 22 -10.79 9.17 5.32
CA CYS A 22 -10.25 9.64 4.05
C CYS A 22 -10.98 10.90 3.63
N ASN A 23 -10.26 11.83 3.03
CA ASN A 23 -10.82 13.05 2.45
C ASN A 23 -11.30 12.88 1.00
N LEU A 24 -11.18 11.67 0.42
CA LEU A 24 -11.71 11.31 -0.90
C LEU A 24 -12.75 10.18 -0.80
N ARG A 25 -13.55 10.01 -1.88
CA ARG A 25 -14.59 8.98 -2.00
C ARG A 25 -14.42 8.20 -3.31
N CYS A 26 -13.24 7.58 -3.48
CA CYS A 26 -12.93 6.85 -4.70
C CYS A 26 -13.91 5.70 -4.93
N SER A 27 -14.49 5.64 -6.12
CA SER A 27 -15.50 4.63 -6.50
C SER A 27 -14.96 3.19 -6.51
N TYR A 28 -13.63 3.03 -6.58
CA TYR A 28 -12.91 1.74 -6.62
C TYR A 28 -12.20 1.40 -5.31
N CYS A 29 -12.51 2.08 -4.21
CA CYS A 29 -11.74 1.96 -2.98
C CYS A 29 -11.96 0.62 -2.27
N HIS A 30 -10.90 -0.17 -2.12
CA HIS A 30 -10.94 -1.45 -1.37
C HIS A 30 -10.73 -1.30 0.14
N ARG A 31 -10.50 -0.06 0.67
CA ARG A 31 -10.35 0.27 2.10
C ARG A 31 -9.33 -0.61 2.85
N GLU A 32 -8.23 -0.98 2.22
CA GLU A 32 -7.25 -1.96 2.75
C GLU A 32 -7.91 -3.31 3.17
N GLY A 33 -9.03 -3.67 2.56
CA GLY A 33 -9.80 -4.87 2.88
C GLY A 33 -10.42 -4.85 4.28
N GLN A 34 -10.58 -3.67 4.89
CA GLN A 34 -11.22 -3.51 6.19
C GLN A 34 -12.73 -3.30 6.02
N GLU A 35 -13.50 -3.81 6.95
CA GLU A 35 -14.92 -3.53 7.06
C GLU A 35 -15.14 -2.10 7.56
N LEU A 36 -16.31 -1.54 7.26
CA LEU A 36 -16.67 -0.25 7.82
C LEU A 36 -16.76 -0.36 9.35
N PRO A 37 -16.29 0.65 10.10
CA PRO A 37 -16.48 0.68 11.54
C PRO A 37 -17.98 0.68 11.86
N VAL A 38 -18.36 -0.04 12.91
CA VAL A 38 -19.72 0.03 13.47
C VAL A 38 -19.97 1.47 13.91
N GLU A 39 -21.14 2.01 13.60
CA GLU A 39 -21.52 3.39 13.93
C GLU A 39 -21.15 3.75 15.38
N GLY A 40 -20.42 4.85 15.53
CA GLY A 40 -20.10 5.47 16.82
C GLY A 40 -18.78 5.04 17.48
N LYS A 41 -18.00 4.10 16.93
CA LYS A 41 -16.70 3.71 17.52
C LYS A 41 -15.58 3.68 16.49
N VAL A 42 -14.95 4.81 16.25
CA VAL A 42 -13.65 4.82 15.54
C VAL A 42 -12.57 4.52 16.57
N ILE A 43 -12.10 3.28 16.59
CA ILE A 43 -10.92 2.89 17.38
C ILE A 43 -9.71 3.06 16.46
N GLU A 44 -8.79 3.92 16.87
CA GLU A 44 -7.49 4.08 16.21
C GLU A 44 -6.37 3.83 17.22
N MET A 45 -5.26 3.28 16.75
CA MET A 45 -4.05 3.14 17.54
C MET A 45 -3.40 4.51 17.75
N THR A 46 -2.83 4.74 18.91
CA THR A 46 -2.00 5.92 19.22
C THR A 46 -0.65 5.83 18.51
N PRO A 47 0.10 6.95 18.36
CA PRO A 47 1.47 6.92 17.83
C PRO A 47 2.39 5.94 18.59
N ASP A 48 2.30 5.88 19.92
CA ASP A 48 3.10 4.97 20.75
C ASP A 48 2.73 3.50 20.53
N GLU A 49 1.43 3.20 20.41
CA GLU A 49 0.95 1.84 20.11
C GLU A 49 1.46 1.37 18.74
N ILE A 50 1.38 2.23 17.71
CA ILE A 50 1.92 1.94 16.38
C ILE A 50 3.44 1.71 16.44
N ALA A 51 4.18 2.61 17.08
CA ALA A 51 5.63 2.49 17.21
C ALA A 51 6.04 1.21 17.98
N ARG A 52 5.32 0.84 19.04
CA ARG A 52 5.53 -0.40 19.78
C ARG A 52 5.36 -1.63 18.89
N LEU A 53 4.27 -1.70 18.11
CA LEU A 53 4.03 -2.81 17.18
C LEU A 53 5.09 -2.89 16.08
N VAL A 54 5.54 -1.75 15.55
CA VAL A 54 6.63 -1.71 14.56
C VAL A 54 7.96 -2.20 15.19
N ARG A 55 8.28 -1.81 16.41
CA ARG A 55 9.48 -2.28 17.13
C ARG A 55 9.46 -3.80 17.31
N ILE A 56 8.33 -4.35 17.75
CA ILE A 56 8.12 -5.79 17.87
C ILE A 56 8.29 -6.48 16.51
N ALA A 57 7.72 -5.93 15.45
CA ALA A 57 7.87 -6.48 14.11
C ALA A 57 9.34 -6.48 13.65
N VAL A 58 10.10 -5.42 13.94
CA VAL A 58 11.53 -5.33 13.63
C VAL A 58 12.33 -6.40 14.37
N ASN A 59 12.04 -6.67 15.65
CA ASN A 59 12.65 -7.75 16.43
C ASN A 59 12.36 -9.12 15.79
N LEU A 60 11.22 -9.27 15.14
CA LEU A 60 10.83 -10.46 14.36
C LEU A 60 11.35 -10.47 12.91
N GLU A 61 12.33 -9.59 12.58
CA GLU A 61 12.94 -9.44 11.24
C GLU A 61 12.00 -8.90 10.15
N ILE A 62 10.86 -8.30 10.52
CA ILE A 62 9.94 -7.63 9.59
C ILE A 62 10.36 -6.16 9.51
N ARG A 63 11.25 -5.83 8.61
CA ARG A 63 11.99 -4.57 8.61
C ARG A 63 11.53 -3.54 7.56
N ASN A 64 10.59 -3.91 6.68
CA ASN A 64 10.04 -2.97 5.71
C ASN A 64 8.66 -2.52 6.18
N VAL A 65 8.49 -1.24 6.45
CA VAL A 65 7.27 -0.65 7.00
C VAL A 65 6.61 0.24 5.97
N LYS A 66 5.29 0.09 5.82
CA LYS A 66 4.49 0.97 4.98
C LYS A 66 3.26 1.44 5.73
N LEU A 67 3.14 2.75 5.89
CA LEU A 67 1.91 3.37 6.37
C LEU A 67 0.87 3.44 5.25
N THR A 68 -0.37 3.21 5.60
CA THR A 68 -1.53 3.26 4.71
C THR A 68 -2.78 3.56 5.55
N GLY A 69 -3.98 3.41 4.97
CA GLY A 69 -5.22 3.59 5.70
C GLY A 69 -6.38 3.83 4.75
N GLY A 70 -7.27 4.73 5.15
CA GLY A 70 -8.02 5.58 4.26
C GLY A 70 -7.03 6.55 3.61
N GLU A 71 -6.83 7.72 4.22
CA GLU A 71 -5.73 8.62 3.86
C GLU A 71 -4.89 8.93 5.11
N PRO A 72 -3.64 8.51 5.20
CA PRO A 72 -2.79 8.75 6.37
C PRO A 72 -2.66 10.23 6.73
N LEU A 73 -2.60 11.12 5.72
CA LEU A 73 -2.38 12.55 5.90
C LEU A 73 -3.59 13.32 6.48
N VAL A 74 -4.73 12.67 6.73
CA VAL A 74 -5.84 13.28 7.47
C VAL A 74 -5.70 13.12 8.98
N ARG A 75 -4.72 12.34 9.46
CA ARG A 75 -4.40 12.27 10.89
C ARG A 75 -3.55 13.48 11.28
N GLU A 76 -3.97 14.16 12.33
CA GLU A 76 -3.25 15.34 12.85
C GLU A 76 -1.89 14.97 13.44
N ASP A 77 -1.78 13.76 14.00
CA ASP A 77 -0.57 13.20 14.61
C ASP A 77 0.30 12.37 13.65
N ILE A 78 0.08 12.49 12.33
CA ILE A 78 0.81 11.65 11.35
C ILE A 78 2.32 11.87 11.38
N THR A 79 2.78 13.10 11.60
CA THR A 79 4.21 13.41 11.69
C THR A 79 4.83 12.78 12.93
N GLU A 80 4.13 12.78 14.07
CA GLU A 80 4.56 12.08 15.27
C GLU A 80 4.69 10.56 15.04
N ILE A 81 3.70 9.95 14.36
CA ILE A 81 3.77 8.53 13.98
C ILE A 81 5.00 8.25 13.13
N VAL A 82 5.26 9.10 12.12
CA VAL A 82 6.40 8.94 11.22
C VAL A 82 7.72 9.11 11.98
N SER A 83 7.85 10.12 12.84
CA SER A 83 9.04 10.36 13.67
C SER A 83 9.35 9.16 14.57
N LYS A 84 8.35 8.69 15.34
CA LYS A 84 8.51 7.54 16.23
C LYS A 84 8.95 6.26 15.49
N ILE A 85 8.48 6.04 14.27
CA ILE A 85 8.90 4.90 13.44
C ILE A 85 10.29 5.14 12.86
N GLY A 86 10.58 6.37 12.40
CA GLY A 86 11.88 6.76 11.84
C GLY A 86 13.04 6.56 12.81
N GLU A 87 12.79 6.70 14.11
CA GLU A 87 13.76 6.48 15.19
C GLU A 87 14.01 4.99 15.50
N ILE A 88 13.17 4.07 15.01
CA ILE A 88 13.33 2.65 15.30
C ILE A 88 14.53 2.08 14.52
N SER A 89 15.61 1.78 15.25
CA SER A 89 16.77 1.11 14.68
C SER A 89 16.35 -0.25 14.07
N GLY A 90 16.75 -0.49 12.81
CA GLY A 90 16.46 -1.75 12.11
C GLY A 90 15.33 -1.68 11.08
N VAL A 91 14.55 -0.61 11.02
CA VAL A 91 13.67 -0.32 9.88
C VAL A 91 14.53 -0.04 8.64
N LYS A 92 14.39 -0.87 7.60
CA LYS A 92 15.20 -0.78 6.37
C LYS A 92 14.55 0.02 5.26
N ASP A 93 13.24 -0.15 5.09
CA ASP A 93 12.42 0.57 4.10
C ASP A 93 11.20 1.15 4.80
N PHE A 94 11.08 2.47 4.79
CA PHE A 94 9.99 3.18 5.41
C PHE A 94 9.25 4.01 4.37
N SER A 95 7.97 3.72 4.16
CA SER A 95 7.20 4.32 3.08
C SER A 95 5.75 4.56 3.48
N MET A 96 5.05 5.41 2.72
CA MET A 96 3.63 5.70 2.88
C MET A 96 2.90 5.54 1.55
N THR A 97 1.65 5.07 1.59
CA THR A 97 0.71 5.18 0.48
C THR A 97 -0.29 6.27 0.79
N THR A 98 -0.45 7.22 -0.10
CA THR A 98 -1.32 8.40 0.04
C THR A 98 -2.10 8.66 -1.24
N ASN A 99 -3.22 9.37 -1.15
CA ASN A 99 -3.91 9.92 -2.31
C ASN A 99 -3.24 11.20 -2.86
N GLY A 100 -2.25 11.72 -2.16
CA GLY A 100 -1.42 12.86 -2.59
C GLY A 100 -2.01 14.24 -2.40
N THR A 101 -3.31 14.37 -2.10
CA THR A 101 -3.99 15.69 -2.04
C THR A 101 -3.49 16.62 -0.95
N LEU A 102 -2.94 16.05 0.13
CA LEU A 102 -2.36 16.80 1.26
C LEU A 102 -0.82 16.72 1.28
N LEU A 103 -0.23 15.98 0.33
CA LEU A 103 1.20 15.69 0.37
C LEU A 103 2.08 16.94 0.25
N ALA A 104 1.67 17.92 -0.55
CA ALA A 104 2.42 19.18 -0.66
C ALA A 104 2.61 19.90 0.68
N LYS A 105 1.63 19.79 1.58
CA LYS A 105 1.69 20.38 2.92
C LYS A 105 2.66 19.65 3.86
N TYR A 106 2.77 18.34 3.73
CA TYR A 106 3.47 17.49 4.70
C TYR A 106 4.80 16.91 4.21
N ALA A 107 5.13 17.02 2.92
CA ALA A 107 6.24 16.29 2.31
C ALA A 107 7.59 16.53 2.99
N GLU A 108 7.91 17.79 3.29
CA GLU A 108 9.17 18.18 3.93
C GLU A 108 9.25 17.65 5.37
N GLU A 109 8.24 17.90 6.18
CA GLU A 109 8.16 17.45 7.56
C GLU A 109 8.21 15.92 7.68
N LEU A 110 7.52 15.19 6.78
CA LEU A 110 7.56 13.72 6.73
C LEU A 110 8.95 13.19 6.34
N HIS A 111 9.64 13.87 5.41
CA HIS A 111 10.99 13.51 5.03
C HIS A 111 11.97 13.69 6.19
N GLU A 112 11.92 14.84 6.87
CA GLU A 112 12.72 15.14 8.06
C GLU A 112 12.44 14.15 9.21
N ALA A 113 11.17 13.77 9.39
CA ALA A 113 10.75 12.76 10.36
C ALA A 113 11.19 11.32 10.02
N GLY A 114 11.86 11.11 8.87
CA GLY A 114 12.48 9.83 8.51
C GLY A 114 11.73 9.00 7.46
N LEU A 115 10.61 9.49 6.91
CA LEU A 115 9.97 8.83 5.77
C LEU A 115 10.90 8.83 4.56
N LYS A 116 11.07 7.69 3.89
CA LYS A 116 12.02 7.58 2.76
C LYS A 116 11.37 7.79 1.40
N ARG A 117 10.14 7.32 1.23
CA ARG A 117 9.46 7.33 -0.08
C ARG A 117 7.95 7.25 0.05
N VAL A 118 7.27 7.65 -1.01
CA VAL A 118 5.81 7.61 -1.10
C VAL A 118 5.31 6.83 -2.31
N ASN A 119 4.14 6.21 -2.16
CA ASN A 119 3.33 5.73 -3.26
C ASN A 119 2.10 6.64 -3.34
N VAL A 120 1.90 7.32 -4.46
CA VAL A 120 0.78 8.24 -4.68
C VAL A 120 -0.26 7.58 -5.59
N ASN A 121 -1.50 7.52 -5.11
CA ASN A 121 -2.61 7.02 -5.92
C ASN A 121 -3.07 8.12 -6.89
N ILE A 122 -2.82 7.90 -8.18
CA ILE A 122 -3.20 8.80 -9.27
C ILE A 122 -3.74 7.95 -10.44
N PRO A 123 -5.07 7.75 -10.51
CA PRO A 123 -5.65 6.85 -11.51
C PRO A 123 -5.66 7.44 -12.93
N THR A 124 -5.55 8.76 -13.08
CA THR A 124 -5.68 9.46 -14.37
C THR A 124 -5.01 10.83 -14.30
N LEU A 125 -4.60 11.37 -15.47
CA LEU A 125 -4.13 12.76 -15.63
C LEU A 125 -5.22 13.69 -16.18
N ARG A 126 -6.44 13.19 -16.40
CA ARG A 126 -7.59 13.98 -16.85
C ARG A 126 -8.37 14.51 -15.65
N VAL A 127 -8.49 15.82 -15.54
CA VAL A 127 -9.14 16.53 -14.42
C VAL A 127 -10.58 16.07 -14.21
N ASP A 128 -11.35 15.96 -15.29
CA ASP A 128 -12.76 15.54 -15.27
C ASP A 128 -12.93 14.09 -14.79
N VAL A 129 -12.07 13.18 -15.27
CA VAL A 129 -12.06 11.76 -14.86
C VAL A 129 -11.60 11.61 -13.42
N TYR A 130 -10.55 12.33 -13.02
CA TYR A 130 -10.04 12.30 -11.65
C TYR A 130 -11.12 12.73 -10.66
N SER A 131 -11.74 13.89 -10.88
CA SER A 131 -12.80 14.40 -10.02
C SER A 131 -13.98 13.43 -9.92
N LYS A 132 -14.41 12.86 -11.06
CA LYS A 132 -15.51 11.87 -11.09
C LYS A 132 -15.17 10.57 -10.34
N LEU A 133 -13.93 10.07 -10.44
CA LEU A 133 -13.52 8.82 -9.82
C LEU A 133 -13.28 8.96 -8.31
N THR A 134 -12.80 10.13 -7.86
CA THR A 134 -12.25 10.30 -6.51
C THR A 134 -12.99 11.34 -5.66
N GLY A 135 -13.68 12.28 -6.30
CA GLY A 135 -14.27 13.46 -5.66
C GLY A 135 -13.25 14.53 -5.26
N GLY A 136 -12.00 14.44 -5.73
CA GLY A 136 -10.91 15.34 -5.38
C GLY A 136 -10.43 16.24 -6.52
N SER A 137 -9.35 17.00 -6.24
CA SER A 137 -8.63 17.84 -7.20
C SER A 137 -7.34 17.17 -7.66
N LEU A 138 -7.16 17.03 -8.97
CA LEU A 138 -5.93 16.51 -9.56
C LEU A 138 -4.74 17.44 -9.32
N ASP A 139 -4.95 18.76 -9.38
CA ASP A 139 -3.88 19.76 -9.18
C ASP A 139 -3.21 19.60 -7.81
N ASN A 140 -4.00 19.31 -6.76
CA ASN A 140 -3.46 19.07 -5.44
C ASN A 140 -2.53 17.84 -5.41
N VAL A 141 -2.85 16.79 -6.17
CA VAL A 141 -2.04 15.57 -6.27
C VAL A 141 -0.76 15.84 -7.06
N LEU A 142 -0.87 16.54 -8.18
CA LEU A 142 0.30 16.90 -8.99
C LEU A 142 1.27 17.77 -8.21
N ASN A 143 0.77 18.76 -7.46
CA ASN A 143 1.58 19.57 -6.54
C ASN A 143 2.23 18.68 -5.47
N GLY A 144 1.48 17.75 -4.88
CA GLY A 144 2.01 16.81 -3.89
C GLY A 144 3.12 15.91 -4.43
N ILE A 145 3.00 15.44 -5.67
CA ILE A 145 4.04 14.66 -6.36
C ILE A 145 5.29 15.53 -6.57
N GLY A 146 5.12 16.79 -7.05
CA GLY A 146 6.20 17.73 -7.24
C GLY A 146 6.98 18.00 -5.94
N GLU A 147 6.28 18.25 -4.84
CA GLU A 147 6.90 18.47 -3.54
C GLU A 147 7.62 17.22 -3.01
N ALA A 148 7.01 16.02 -3.16
CA ALA A 148 7.66 14.77 -2.77
C ALA A 148 9.00 14.54 -3.51
N VAL A 149 9.03 14.87 -4.80
CA VAL A 149 10.28 14.81 -5.61
C VAL A 149 11.27 15.87 -5.13
N ARG A 150 10.83 17.11 -4.92
CA ARG A 150 11.67 18.24 -4.47
C ARG A 150 12.40 17.94 -3.16
N VAL A 151 11.67 17.39 -2.17
CA VAL A 151 12.25 17.11 -0.84
C VAL A 151 13.03 15.79 -0.76
N GLY A 152 13.02 14.96 -1.81
CA GLY A 152 13.78 13.73 -1.85
C GLY A 152 13.06 12.48 -1.28
N LEU A 153 11.75 12.45 -1.23
CA LEU A 153 10.97 11.23 -0.91
C LEU A 153 11.06 10.22 -2.08
N TYR A 154 12.24 9.65 -2.28
CA TYR A 154 12.58 8.86 -3.46
C TYR A 154 12.71 7.35 -3.19
N PRO A 155 12.27 6.48 -4.13
CA PRO A 155 11.52 6.82 -5.35
C PRO A 155 10.04 7.11 -5.07
N VAL A 156 9.51 8.16 -5.70
CA VAL A 156 8.05 8.33 -5.79
C VAL A 156 7.50 7.23 -6.69
N LYS A 157 6.42 6.57 -6.24
CA LYS A 157 5.69 5.61 -7.06
C LYS A 157 4.29 6.12 -7.35
N LEU A 158 3.89 6.06 -8.61
CA LEU A 158 2.56 6.44 -9.07
C LEU A 158 1.71 5.17 -9.21
N ASN A 159 0.67 5.05 -8.42
CA ASN A 159 -0.26 3.93 -8.49
C ASN A 159 -1.41 4.29 -9.44
N MET A 160 -1.44 3.68 -10.61
CA MET A 160 -2.54 3.77 -11.56
C MET A 160 -3.36 2.48 -11.51
N LEU A 161 -4.54 2.54 -10.90
CA LEU A 161 -5.53 1.48 -11.06
C LEU A 161 -6.15 1.59 -12.45
N VAL A 162 -6.04 0.52 -13.26
CA VAL A 162 -6.54 0.51 -14.64
C VAL A 162 -7.99 0.04 -14.67
N LEU A 163 -8.87 0.88 -15.18
CA LEU A 163 -10.31 0.65 -15.28
C LEU A 163 -10.77 0.64 -16.73
N ARG A 164 -11.42 -0.45 -17.16
CA ARG A 164 -11.94 -0.64 -18.53
C ARG A 164 -12.84 0.51 -18.95
N GLY A 165 -12.54 1.13 -20.10
CA GLY A 165 -13.35 2.20 -20.70
C GLY A 165 -13.36 3.51 -19.91
N VAL A 166 -12.49 3.67 -18.92
CA VAL A 166 -12.40 4.88 -18.11
C VAL A 166 -11.04 5.55 -18.28
N ASN A 167 -9.95 4.87 -17.91
CA ASN A 167 -8.59 5.37 -17.96
C ASN A 167 -7.61 4.41 -18.65
N ASP A 168 -8.10 3.31 -19.16
CA ASP A 168 -7.29 2.25 -19.78
C ASP A 168 -6.60 2.70 -21.09
N GLY A 169 -7.05 3.81 -21.70
CA GLY A 169 -6.35 4.46 -22.82
C GLY A 169 -5.21 5.40 -22.42
N GLU A 170 -5.06 5.72 -21.13
CA GLU A 170 -4.10 6.74 -20.64
C GLU A 170 -2.74 6.17 -20.18
N VAL A 171 -2.50 4.87 -20.32
CA VAL A 171 -1.29 4.21 -19.80
C VAL A 171 0.00 4.80 -20.39
N GLU A 172 0.01 5.14 -21.70
CA GLU A 172 1.19 5.74 -22.34
C GLU A 172 1.43 7.19 -21.83
N ASP A 173 0.37 7.94 -21.53
CA ASP A 173 0.47 9.28 -20.96
C ASP A 173 1.03 9.22 -19.52
N MET A 174 0.58 8.24 -18.74
CA MET A 174 1.11 8.00 -17.40
C MET A 174 2.58 7.54 -17.42
N ILE A 175 2.99 6.77 -18.43
CA ILE A 175 4.41 6.40 -18.61
C ILE A 175 5.25 7.65 -18.90
N ARG A 176 4.77 8.57 -19.77
CA ARG A 176 5.46 9.83 -20.03
C ARG A 176 5.55 10.69 -18.78
N PHE A 177 4.47 10.86 -18.06
CA PHE A 177 4.45 11.61 -16.81
C PHE A 177 5.41 11.02 -15.75
N ALA A 178 5.45 9.70 -15.62
CA ALA A 178 6.41 9.02 -14.73
C ALA A 178 7.87 9.26 -15.17
N ALA A 179 8.14 9.29 -16.48
CA ALA A 179 9.47 9.61 -17.02
C ALA A 179 9.88 11.05 -16.72
N GLU A 180 8.97 12.02 -16.90
CA GLU A 180 9.19 13.45 -16.66
C GLU A 180 9.44 13.77 -15.18
N THR A 181 8.73 13.09 -14.28
CA THR A 181 8.85 13.28 -12.83
C THR A 181 9.94 12.41 -12.19
N GLY A 182 10.57 11.50 -12.93
CA GLY A 182 11.52 10.52 -12.39
C GLY A 182 10.87 9.46 -11.48
N ALA A 183 9.55 9.34 -11.52
CA ALA A 183 8.78 8.41 -10.71
C ALA A 183 8.74 7.00 -11.34
N ILE A 184 8.30 6.01 -10.55
CA ILE A 184 8.03 4.65 -11.02
C ILE A 184 6.52 4.47 -11.17
N LEU A 185 6.05 4.13 -12.36
CA LEU A 185 4.64 3.81 -12.57
C LEU A 185 4.32 2.39 -12.07
N GLN A 186 3.24 2.24 -11.32
CA GLN A 186 2.65 0.95 -10.95
C GLN A 186 1.28 0.82 -11.60
N LEU A 187 1.16 -0.04 -12.61
CA LEU A 187 -0.13 -0.43 -13.17
C LEU A 187 -0.74 -1.49 -12.26
N ILE A 188 -1.95 -1.27 -11.80
CA ILE A 188 -2.63 -2.12 -10.82
C ILE A 188 -3.94 -2.59 -11.40
N GLU A 189 -4.19 -3.89 -11.32
CA GLU A 189 -5.45 -4.51 -11.68
C GLU A 189 -6.50 -4.30 -10.58
N LEU A 190 -7.76 -4.10 -10.96
CA LEU A 190 -8.86 -3.90 -10.01
C LEU A 190 -9.11 -5.17 -9.20
N GLU A 191 -9.17 -5.03 -7.87
CA GLU A 191 -9.49 -6.11 -6.94
C GLU A 191 -10.97 -6.07 -6.53
N PRO A 192 -11.69 -7.21 -6.45
CA PRO A 192 -13.13 -7.27 -6.12
C PRO A 192 -13.40 -7.14 -4.60
N ILE A 193 -12.63 -6.29 -3.90
CA ILE A 193 -12.73 -6.14 -2.44
C ILE A 193 -13.58 -4.92 -2.12
N ASN A 194 -14.61 -5.11 -1.31
CA ASN A 194 -15.52 -4.02 -0.89
C ASN A 194 -16.17 -3.27 -2.06
N LEU A 195 -16.29 -3.93 -3.21
CA LEU A 195 -16.93 -3.40 -4.42
C LEU A 195 -18.19 -4.20 -4.75
N PRO A 196 -19.23 -3.55 -5.30
CA PRO A 196 -20.34 -4.26 -5.91
C PRO A 196 -19.88 -5.14 -7.08
N ASP A 197 -20.46 -6.34 -7.23
CA ASP A 197 -20.09 -7.29 -8.29
C ASP A 197 -20.28 -6.73 -9.70
N ASP A 198 -21.30 -5.90 -9.91
CA ASP A 198 -21.58 -5.25 -11.19
C ASP A 198 -20.52 -4.19 -11.52
N TYR A 199 -20.02 -3.47 -10.51
CA TYR A 199 -18.91 -2.53 -10.67
C TYR A 199 -17.63 -3.27 -11.10
N TYR A 200 -17.28 -4.35 -10.39
CA TYR A 200 -16.12 -5.13 -10.74
C TYR A 200 -16.22 -5.70 -12.17
N ARG A 201 -17.30 -6.39 -12.53
CA ARG A 201 -17.49 -6.95 -13.87
C ARG A 201 -17.43 -5.90 -14.97
N ARG A 202 -17.92 -4.70 -14.71
CA ARG A 202 -17.95 -3.60 -15.69
C ARG A 202 -16.57 -3.00 -15.92
N TYR A 203 -15.79 -2.78 -14.88
CA TYR A 203 -14.57 -1.98 -14.94
C TYR A 203 -13.28 -2.78 -14.82
N HIS A 204 -13.34 -4.04 -14.42
CA HIS A 204 -12.17 -4.91 -14.38
C HIS A 204 -11.59 -5.13 -15.78
N ARG A 205 -10.24 -5.05 -15.85
CA ARG A 205 -9.46 -5.34 -17.05
C ARG A 205 -8.17 -6.03 -16.63
N THR A 206 -7.81 -7.15 -17.29
CA THR A 206 -6.50 -7.76 -17.13
C THR A 206 -5.43 -6.84 -17.73
N LEU A 207 -4.21 -6.95 -17.23
CA LEU A 207 -3.09 -6.13 -17.68
C LEU A 207 -2.17 -6.85 -18.69
N ASP A 208 -2.55 -8.03 -19.18
CA ASP A 208 -1.72 -8.86 -20.05
C ASP A 208 -1.29 -8.14 -21.33
N ASP A 209 -2.23 -7.46 -22.00
CA ASP A 209 -1.94 -6.69 -23.22
C ASP A 209 -0.93 -5.57 -23.00
N TYR A 210 -0.94 -4.97 -21.80
CA TYR A 210 0.05 -3.95 -21.42
C TYR A 210 1.42 -4.60 -21.16
N GLU A 211 1.46 -5.75 -20.49
CA GLU A 211 2.71 -6.47 -20.25
C GLU A 211 3.40 -6.89 -21.57
N VAL A 212 2.64 -7.37 -22.56
CA VAL A 212 3.17 -7.68 -23.89
C VAL A 212 3.86 -6.47 -24.51
N ARG A 213 3.13 -5.32 -24.58
CA ARG A 213 3.67 -4.07 -25.13
C ARG A 213 4.86 -3.52 -24.34
N LEU A 214 4.82 -3.61 -23.01
CA LEU A 214 5.92 -3.20 -22.14
C LEU A 214 7.16 -4.06 -22.37
N LYS A 215 6.98 -5.37 -22.55
CA LYS A 215 8.10 -6.31 -22.81
C LYS A 215 8.78 -6.01 -24.14
N GLU A 216 8.04 -5.66 -25.18
CA GLU A 216 8.58 -5.28 -26.50
C GLU A 216 9.43 -4.01 -26.44
N LYS A 217 9.04 -3.03 -25.59
CA LYS A 217 9.70 -1.74 -25.43
C LYS A 217 10.82 -1.74 -24.36
N ALA A 218 10.89 -2.77 -23.50
CA ALA A 218 11.78 -2.79 -22.36
C ALA A 218 13.22 -3.12 -22.74
N LEU A 219 14.16 -2.33 -22.22
CA LEU A 219 15.61 -2.63 -22.28
C LEU A 219 15.98 -3.80 -21.35
N LYS A 220 15.22 -3.97 -20.27
CA LYS A 220 15.40 -5.02 -19.26
C LYS A 220 14.07 -5.31 -18.58
N VAL A 221 13.81 -6.59 -18.30
CA VAL A 221 12.72 -7.03 -17.43
C VAL A 221 13.32 -7.66 -16.18
N GLU A 222 12.90 -7.17 -15.01
CA GLU A 222 13.33 -7.66 -13.70
C GLU A 222 12.15 -8.26 -12.95
N THR A 223 12.34 -9.40 -12.27
CA THR A 223 11.32 -10.02 -11.43
C THR A 223 11.66 -9.80 -9.97
N ARG A 224 10.75 -9.15 -9.24
CA ARG A 224 10.87 -8.91 -7.80
C ARG A 224 10.24 -10.06 -7.02
N ARG A 225 10.99 -11.14 -6.86
CA ARG A 225 10.53 -12.39 -6.23
C ARG A 225 9.84 -12.18 -4.88
N PHE A 226 10.43 -11.42 -3.97
CA PHE A 226 9.89 -11.17 -2.62
C PHE A 226 8.85 -10.04 -2.55
N MET A 227 8.36 -9.59 -3.71
CA MET A 227 7.31 -8.59 -3.85
C MET A 227 6.20 -9.11 -4.78
N HIS A 228 5.65 -10.30 -4.46
CA HIS A 228 4.60 -10.97 -5.24
C HIS A 228 5.03 -11.40 -6.65
N ASN A 229 6.30 -11.70 -6.84
CA ASN A 229 6.84 -12.08 -8.15
C ASN A 229 6.57 -11.05 -9.27
N ARG A 230 6.47 -9.76 -8.91
CA ARG A 230 6.14 -8.68 -9.84
C ARG A 230 7.21 -8.46 -10.87
N ARG A 231 6.79 -8.16 -12.10
CA ARG A 231 7.68 -7.73 -13.17
C ARG A 231 7.84 -6.21 -13.13
N VAL A 232 9.09 -5.79 -13.34
CA VAL A 232 9.49 -4.39 -13.53
C VAL A 232 10.08 -4.27 -14.92
N TYR A 233 9.45 -3.45 -15.73
CA TYR A 233 9.88 -3.15 -17.11
C TYR A 233 10.70 -1.87 -17.08
N HIS A 234 12.00 -1.98 -17.42
CA HIS A 234 12.90 -0.85 -17.56
C HIS A 234 12.83 -0.33 -18.98
N LEU A 235 12.06 0.71 -19.20
CA LEU A 235 11.97 1.42 -20.48
C LEU A 235 13.12 2.44 -20.60
N PRO A 236 13.41 2.99 -21.79
CA PRO A 236 14.52 3.96 -21.97
C PRO A 236 14.49 5.15 -21.01
N LYS A 237 13.32 5.62 -20.62
CA LYS A 237 13.14 6.80 -19.75
C LYS A 237 12.25 6.58 -18.53
N ALA A 238 11.66 5.41 -18.37
CA ALA A 238 10.71 5.11 -17.29
C ALA A 238 10.88 3.70 -16.73
N LYS A 239 10.37 3.49 -15.50
CA LYS A 239 10.19 2.15 -14.93
C LYS A 239 8.72 1.91 -14.69
N VAL A 240 8.22 0.75 -15.14
CA VAL A 240 6.83 0.34 -14.96
C VAL A 240 6.78 -0.99 -14.22
N GLU A 241 6.10 -1.02 -13.08
CA GLU A 241 5.78 -2.26 -12.35
C GLU A 241 4.33 -2.66 -12.68
N VAL A 242 4.08 -3.93 -12.95
CA VAL A 242 2.73 -4.45 -13.19
C VAL A 242 2.30 -5.33 -12.02
N ILE A 243 1.05 -5.17 -11.58
CA ILE A 243 0.50 -5.79 -10.38
C ILE A 243 -0.79 -6.50 -10.74
N HIS A 244 -0.71 -7.83 -10.85
CA HIS A 244 -1.82 -8.76 -11.13
C HIS A 244 -2.17 -9.54 -9.86
N PRO A 245 -3.09 -9.07 -9.02
CA PRO A 245 -3.42 -9.77 -7.79
C PRO A 245 -4.50 -10.85 -7.95
N ILE A 246 -5.24 -10.85 -9.08
CA ILE A 246 -6.44 -11.66 -9.26
C ILE A 246 -6.09 -12.98 -9.95
N GLU A 247 -6.67 -14.08 -9.45
CA GLU A 247 -6.48 -15.45 -9.96
C GLU A 247 -5.00 -15.82 -10.21
N ASN A 248 -4.11 -15.24 -9.41
CA ASN A 248 -2.67 -15.35 -9.58
C ASN A 248 -2.03 -16.09 -8.39
N THR A 249 -1.86 -17.40 -8.56
CA THR A 249 -1.21 -18.26 -7.56
C THR A 249 0.23 -17.83 -7.29
N GLU A 250 1.01 -17.47 -8.32
CA GLU A 250 2.38 -16.99 -8.17
C GLU A 250 2.45 -15.71 -7.33
N PHE A 251 1.52 -14.78 -7.52
CA PHE A 251 1.41 -13.59 -6.71
C PHE A 251 1.17 -13.92 -5.23
N CYS A 252 0.29 -14.86 -4.95
CA CYS A 252 -0.02 -15.30 -3.59
C CYS A 252 1.13 -16.06 -2.94
N LEU A 253 1.80 -16.97 -3.67
CA LEU A 253 2.93 -17.76 -3.17
C LEU A 253 4.17 -16.92 -2.85
N HIS A 254 4.32 -15.76 -3.49
CA HIS A 254 5.41 -14.82 -3.25
C HIS A 254 5.00 -13.61 -2.38
N CYS A 255 3.89 -13.72 -1.64
CA CYS A 255 3.43 -12.68 -0.72
C CYS A 255 4.29 -12.68 0.55
N THR A 256 4.91 -11.54 0.85
CA THR A 256 5.74 -11.35 2.05
C THR A 256 5.13 -10.36 3.04
N ARG A 257 3.83 -10.06 2.90
CA ARG A 257 3.16 -9.02 3.68
C ARG A 257 2.40 -9.59 4.88
N LEU A 258 2.46 -8.83 5.97
CA LEU A 258 1.53 -8.85 7.08
C LEU A 258 0.94 -7.44 7.20
N ARG A 259 -0.31 -7.32 7.62
CA ARG A 259 -0.99 -6.03 7.79
C ARG A 259 -1.42 -5.84 9.23
N ILE A 260 -1.55 -4.57 9.63
CA ILE A 260 -2.22 -4.15 10.85
C ILE A 260 -3.37 -3.22 10.42
N THR A 261 -4.58 -3.49 10.88
CA THR A 261 -5.75 -2.65 10.68
C THR A 261 -5.68 -1.42 11.59
N SER A 262 -6.45 -0.37 11.29
CA SER A 262 -6.44 0.86 12.10
C SER A 262 -6.93 0.64 13.53
N ASP A 263 -7.78 -0.37 13.75
CA ASP A 263 -8.29 -0.82 15.05
C ASP A 263 -7.39 -1.89 15.71
N GLY A 264 -6.15 -2.06 15.23
CA GLY A 264 -5.12 -2.85 15.87
C GLY A 264 -5.29 -4.37 15.78
N LYS A 265 -5.71 -4.88 14.62
CA LYS A 265 -5.73 -6.32 14.34
C LYS A 265 -4.68 -6.67 13.31
N LEU A 266 -3.90 -7.72 13.55
CA LEU A 266 -3.05 -8.32 12.54
C LEU A 266 -3.94 -8.99 11.48
N LYS A 267 -3.71 -8.65 10.22
CA LYS A 267 -4.47 -9.14 9.06
C LYS A 267 -3.54 -9.91 8.13
N PRO A 268 -3.64 -11.26 8.11
CA PRO A 268 -2.77 -12.14 7.33
C PRO A 268 -2.87 -11.96 5.82
N CYS A 269 -4.07 -11.67 5.31
CA CYS A 269 -4.34 -11.49 3.88
C CYS A 269 -5.24 -10.28 3.65
N LEU A 270 -5.02 -9.55 2.54
CA LEU A 270 -5.88 -8.43 2.14
C LEU A 270 -7.32 -8.89 1.87
N MET A 271 -7.47 -10.04 1.22
CA MET A 271 -8.72 -10.59 0.72
C MET A 271 -9.61 -11.24 1.78
N ARG A 272 -9.15 -11.38 3.04
CA ARG A 272 -9.84 -12.13 4.10
C ARG A 272 -9.99 -11.32 5.38
N ASN A 273 -11.11 -11.50 6.08
CA ASN A 273 -11.38 -10.93 7.40
C ASN A 273 -11.69 -11.98 8.48
N ASP A 274 -11.71 -13.26 8.11
CA ASP A 274 -12.05 -14.38 8.99
C ASP A 274 -10.87 -14.92 9.83
N ASN A 275 -9.65 -14.40 9.60
CA ASN A 275 -8.42 -14.89 10.22
C ASN A 275 -7.62 -13.79 10.95
N LEU A 276 -8.28 -12.73 11.37
CA LEU A 276 -7.68 -11.62 12.10
C LEU A 276 -7.18 -12.04 13.49
N VAL A 277 -6.17 -11.35 14.00
CA VAL A 277 -5.64 -11.52 15.37
C VAL A 277 -5.59 -10.17 16.04
N ASP A 278 -6.36 -9.97 17.10
CA ASP A 278 -6.38 -8.73 17.89
C ASP A 278 -5.08 -8.59 18.69
N VAL A 279 -4.37 -7.47 18.49
CA VAL A 279 -3.17 -7.13 19.27
C VAL A 279 -3.38 -5.89 20.13
N LEU A 280 -4.38 -5.06 19.81
CA LEU A 280 -4.59 -3.81 20.52
C LEU A 280 -5.22 -4.03 21.90
N THR A 281 -6.23 -4.89 22.01
CA THR A 281 -6.87 -5.18 23.28
C THR A 281 -5.89 -5.78 24.32
N PRO A 282 -5.12 -6.85 23.99
CA PRO A 282 -4.10 -7.34 24.92
C PRO A 282 -3.05 -6.28 25.28
N MET A 283 -2.60 -5.49 24.30
CA MET A 283 -1.60 -4.45 24.52
C MET A 283 -2.09 -3.38 25.50
N ARG A 284 -3.34 -2.94 25.37
CA ARG A 284 -3.99 -1.97 26.29
C ARG A 284 -4.25 -2.55 27.69
N ASN A 285 -4.39 -3.86 27.77
CA ASN A 285 -4.51 -4.60 29.03
C ASN A 285 -3.17 -4.96 29.66
N GLY A 286 -2.05 -4.40 29.17
CA GLY A 286 -0.74 -4.53 29.77
C GLY A 286 0.07 -5.74 29.30
N ALA A 287 -0.30 -6.39 28.19
CA ALA A 287 0.48 -7.48 27.63
C ALA A 287 1.94 -7.06 27.35
N SER A 288 2.86 -7.94 27.69
CA SER A 288 4.30 -7.78 27.42
C SER A 288 4.61 -7.86 25.92
N ASP A 289 5.78 -7.37 25.51
CA ASP A 289 6.22 -7.49 24.11
C ASP A 289 6.33 -8.95 23.66
N LYS A 290 6.71 -9.89 24.55
CA LYS A 290 6.75 -11.32 24.24
C LYS A 290 5.36 -11.89 23.93
N GLU A 291 4.33 -11.50 24.68
CA GLU A 291 2.96 -11.92 24.43
C GLU A 291 2.46 -11.37 23.09
N ILE A 292 2.77 -10.10 22.77
CA ILE A 292 2.45 -9.52 21.47
C ILE A 292 3.23 -10.22 20.33
N GLU A 293 4.51 -10.58 20.53
CA GLU A 293 5.27 -11.38 19.55
C GLU A 293 4.59 -12.72 19.24
N GLU A 294 4.02 -13.40 20.25
CA GLU A 294 3.28 -14.65 19.99
C GLU A 294 2.01 -14.42 19.15
N LEU A 295 1.33 -13.29 19.31
CA LEU A 295 0.21 -12.92 18.45
C LEU A 295 0.66 -12.66 17.00
N PHE A 296 1.85 -12.05 16.80
CA PHE A 296 2.44 -11.96 15.46
C PHE A 296 2.72 -13.34 14.87
N ARG A 297 3.29 -14.26 15.64
CA ARG A 297 3.54 -15.64 15.20
C ARG A 297 2.25 -16.36 14.86
N GLU A 298 1.20 -16.16 15.66
CA GLU A 298 -0.13 -16.69 15.40
C GLU A 298 -0.71 -16.16 14.09
N ALA A 299 -0.66 -14.85 13.86
CA ALA A 299 -1.11 -14.26 12.60
C ALA A 299 -0.32 -14.79 11.39
N VAL A 300 0.99 -15.06 11.56
CA VAL A 300 1.81 -15.67 10.50
C VAL A 300 1.40 -17.12 10.25
N ARG A 301 1.10 -17.90 11.28
CA ARG A 301 0.56 -19.29 11.11
C ARG A 301 -0.78 -19.31 10.34
N ARG A 302 -1.63 -18.28 10.52
CA ARG A 302 -2.91 -18.11 9.81
C ARG A 302 -2.79 -17.61 8.36
N ARG A 303 -1.58 -17.27 7.91
CA ARG A 303 -1.38 -16.86 6.51
C ARG A 303 -1.47 -18.06 5.58
N GLU A 304 -2.29 -17.92 4.55
CA GLU A 304 -2.36 -18.86 3.43
C GLU A 304 -2.50 -18.11 2.10
N PRO A 305 -2.11 -18.71 0.98
CA PRO A 305 -2.41 -18.15 -0.34
C PRO A 305 -3.93 -18.06 -0.52
N TYR A 306 -4.42 -16.95 -1.03
CA TYR A 306 -5.85 -16.78 -1.32
C TYR A 306 -6.21 -17.54 -2.61
N PHE A 307 -5.44 -17.29 -3.65
CA PHE A 307 -5.53 -18.08 -4.88
C PHE A 307 -4.58 -19.28 -4.78
N LYS A 308 -5.18 -20.47 -4.78
CA LYS A 308 -4.50 -21.77 -4.78
C LYS A 308 -4.80 -22.37 -6.15
N GLY A 309 -3.79 -22.61 -6.98
CA GLY A 309 -3.91 -23.31 -8.23
C GLY A 309 -4.21 -24.79 -8.02
#